data_3e4bb9b6b3fb3c272ee0dd75c0104e9b
#
_entry.id   3e4bb9b6b3fb3c272ee0dd75c0104e9b
#
_cell.length_a   1.000
_cell.length_b   1.000
_cell.length_c   1.000
_cell.angle_alpha   90.00
_cell.angle_beta   90.00
_cell.angle_gamma   90.00
#
_symmetry.space_group_name_H-M   'P 1'
#
loop_
_entity.id
_entity.type
_entity.pdbx_description
1 polymer ?
#
loop_
_entity_poly.entity_id
_entity_poly.type
_entity_poly.pdbx_seq_one_letter_code
_entity_poly.pdbx_strand_id
1 'polypeptide(L)'
;MVLVMIRTAIIFAVLLVVMRLMGKRQIGEMQPFELVITLLIAELACIPMADTSIPLLYGIVSVLAIFVLHEAVTLLDLKVKPLKSVLSGKPSVVINKNGIDDYQLKKNNLDVSDLIESLRAAGYFSLDCIDYALYESNGTFSALPKENYEQMQTSLPLVIIDNGKFNGKNLALTGLGQEYFETILREQGVRKHKNVLVLTADGEGKIYLQEKKEKFRTFRVQYPGNKPW
;
A
#
# COMPACT_ATOMS: atom_id res chain seq x y z
N MET A 1 -21.51 -38.02 -12.76
CA MET A 1 -22.05 -36.63 -12.77
C MET A 1 -22.85 -36.34 -11.49
N VAL A 2 -23.98 -37.01 -11.20
CA VAL A 2 -24.82 -36.74 -10.00
C VAL A 2 -24.03 -36.84 -8.69
N LEU A 3 -23.17 -37.85 -8.55
CA LEU A 3 -22.33 -38.03 -7.35
C LEU A 3 -21.39 -36.82 -7.12
N VAL A 4 -20.78 -36.29 -8.18
CA VAL A 4 -19.93 -35.10 -8.09
C VAL A 4 -20.71 -33.86 -7.65
N MET A 5 -21.91 -33.65 -8.18
CA MET A 5 -22.80 -32.56 -7.75
C MET A 5 -23.16 -32.64 -6.25
N ILE A 6 -23.49 -33.85 -5.77
CA ILE A 6 -23.81 -34.05 -4.35
C ILE A 6 -22.60 -33.77 -3.47
N ARG A 7 -21.39 -34.26 -3.83
CA ARG A 7 -20.14 -34.00 -3.11
C ARG A 7 -19.83 -32.52 -3.06
N THR A 8 -19.95 -31.85 -4.22
CA THR A 8 -19.71 -30.40 -4.31
C THR A 8 -20.69 -29.64 -3.39
N ALA A 9 -21.97 -29.99 -3.40
CA ALA A 9 -22.94 -29.32 -2.54
C ALA A 9 -22.65 -29.53 -1.03
N ILE A 10 -22.23 -30.73 -0.63
CA ILE A 10 -21.85 -31.01 0.76
C ILE A 10 -20.61 -30.21 1.17
N ILE A 11 -19.54 -30.23 0.37
CA ILE A 11 -18.31 -29.49 0.67
C ILE A 11 -18.60 -28.01 0.68
N PHE A 12 -19.37 -27.49 -0.26
CA PHE A 12 -19.78 -26.08 -0.28
C PHE A 12 -20.48 -25.66 1.02
N ALA A 13 -21.42 -26.48 1.50
CA ALA A 13 -22.09 -26.23 2.77
C ALA A 13 -21.11 -26.23 3.96
N VAL A 14 -20.16 -27.17 4.01
CA VAL A 14 -19.09 -27.20 5.02
C VAL A 14 -18.25 -25.95 4.96
N LEU A 15 -17.82 -25.53 3.76
CA LEU A 15 -17.01 -24.33 3.58
C LEU A 15 -17.77 -23.08 4.03
N LEU A 16 -19.06 -22.95 3.72
CA LEU A 16 -19.87 -21.83 4.21
C LEU A 16 -19.89 -21.74 5.73
N VAL A 17 -20.05 -22.88 6.40
CA VAL A 17 -20.02 -22.94 7.87
C VAL A 17 -18.65 -22.55 8.40
N VAL A 18 -17.58 -23.13 7.86
CA VAL A 18 -16.19 -22.84 8.28
C VAL A 18 -15.87 -21.36 8.08
N MET A 19 -16.14 -20.80 6.91
CA MET A 19 -15.90 -19.38 6.61
C MET A 19 -16.71 -18.45 7.53
N ARG A 20 -17.92 -18.85 7.89
CA ARG A 20 -18.74 -18.08 8.85
C ARG A 20 -18.17 -18.11 10.26
N LEU A 21 -17.61 -19.24 10.68
CA LEU A 21 -17.00 -19.41 12.00
C LEU A 21 -15.67 -18.67 12.13
N MET A 22 -14.89 -18.58 11.03
CA MET A 22 -13.61 -17.84 10.99
C MET A 22 -13.78 -16.32 11.18
N GLY A 23 -15.01 -15.80 11.15
CA GLY A 23 -15.34 -14.43 11.52
C GLY A 23 -15.45 -13.44 10.36
N LYS A 24 -15.75 -12.17 10.69
CA LYS A 24 -16.06 -11.12 9.69
C LYS A 24 -14.83 -10.50 9.03
N ARG A 25 -13.63 -10.77 9.51
CA ARG A 25 -12.39 -10.12 9.11
C ARG A 25 -11.90 -10.54 7.71
N GLN A 26 -12.41 -11.65 7.20
CA GLN A 26 -11.93 -12.29 5.98
C GLN A 26 -12.32 -11.61 4.65
N ILE A 27 -13.28 -10.71 4.63
CA ILE A 27 -13.86 -10.22 3.37
C ILE A 27 -13.27 -8.90 2.89
N GLY A 28 -12.52 -8.16 3.69
CA GLY A 28 -12.02 -6.83 3.29
C GLY A 28 -10.57 -6.53 3.63
N GLU A 29 -10.03 -7.15 4.68
CA GLU A 29 -8.71 -6.80 5.21
C GLU A 29 -7.97 -8.04 5.71
N MET A 30 -7.78 -9.03 4.82
CA MET A 30 -7.10 -10.28 5.15
C MET A 30 -5.64 -10.04 5.51
N GLN A 31 -5.20 -10.63 6.61
CA GLN A 31 -3.78 -10.70 6.92
C GLN A 31 -3.08 -11.75 6.03
N PRO A 32 -1.76 -11.62 5.78
CA PRO A 32 -1.04 -12.56 4.90
C PRO A 32 -1.21 -14.03 5.29
N PHE A 33 -1.24 -14.36 6.58
CA PHE A 33 -1.42 -15.73 7.03
C PHE A 33 -2.85 -16.26 6.80
N GLU A 34 -3.87 -15.39 6.89
CA GLU A 34 -5.28 -15.74 6.61
C GLU A 34 -5.47 -16.08 5.13
N LEU A 35 -4.76 -15.37 4.24
CA LEU A 35 -4.76 -15.69 2.80
C LEU A 35 -4.19 -17.09 2.56
N VAL A 36 -3.06 -17.45 3.17
CA VAL A 36 -2.46 -18.78 3.05
C VAL A 36 -3.42 -19.87 3.51
N ILE A 37 -4.09 -19.67 4.64
CA ILE A 37 -5.07 -20.62 5.18
C ILE A 37 -6.26 -20.78 4.24
N THR A 38 -6.77 -19.68 3.71
CA THR A 38 -7.89 -19.71 2.76
C THR A 38 -7.54 -20.48 1.49
N LEU A 39 -6.32 -20.30 0.96
CA LEU A 39 -5.83 -21.06 -0.19
C LEU A 39 -5.69 -22.54 0.11
N LEU A 40 -5.16 -22.92 1.29
CA LEU A 40 -5.04 -24.32 1.72
C LEU A 40 -6.43 -24.98 1.88
N ILE A 41 -7.40 -24.28 2.48
CA ILE A 41 -8.78 -24.76 2.60
C ILE A 41 -9.38 -25.01 1.22
N ALA A 42 -9.21 -24.09 0.29
CA ALA A 42 -9.73 -24.22 -1.06
C ALA A 42 -9.14 -25.43 -1.80
N GLU A 43 -7.82 -25.61 -1.71
CA GLU A 43 -7.13 -26.75 -2.33
C GLU A 43 -7.57 -28.09 -1.75
N LEU A 44 -7.60 -28.22 -0.41
CA LEU A 44 -8.03 -29.44 0.28
C LEU A 44 -9.50 -29.79 0.00
N ALA A 45 -10.36 -28.79 -0.19
CA ALA A 45 -11.75 -28.97 -0.55
C ALA A 45 -11.91 -29.45 -2.01
N CYS A 46 -11.08 -28.98 -2.94
CA CYS A 46 -11.17 -29.35 -4.36
C CYS A 46 -10.85 -30.82 -4.64
N ILE A 47 -9.92 -31.42 -3.90
CA ILE A 47 -9.45 -32.79 -4.13
C ILE A 47 -10.62 -33.81 -4.11
N PRO A 48 -11.44 -33.94 -3.03
CA PRO A 48 -12.53 -34.91 -2.97
C PRO A 48 -13.73 -34.49 -3.83
N MET A 49 -13.83 -33.26 -4.29
CA MET A 49 -14.83 -32.86 -5.27
C MET A 49 -14.50 -33.36 -6.67
N ALA A 50 -13.23 -33.26 -7.07
CA ALA A 50 -12.76 -33.64 -8.42
C ALA A 50 -12.59 -35.16 -8.55
N ASP A 51 -12.03 -35.81 -7.55
CA ASP A 51 -11.73 -37.24 -7.55
C ASP A 51 -12.71 -38.03 -6.67
N THR A 52 -13.56 -38.84 -7.32
CA THR A 52 -14.55 -39.68 -6.63
C THR A 52 -13.96 -40.90 -5.94
N SER A 53 -12.70 -41.26 -6.22
CA SER A 53 -11.99 -42.35 -5.57
C SER A 53 -11.59 -41.99 -4.12
N ILE A 54 -11.46 -40.71 -3.84
CA ILE A 54 -11.12 -40.20 -2.53
C ILE A 54 -12.40 -40.07 -1.68
N PRO A 55 -12.43 -40.66 -0.47
CA PRO A 55 -13.60 -40.52 0.41
C PRO A 55 -13.84 -39.06 0.79
N LEU A 56 -15.11 -38.63 0.72
CA LEU A 56 -15.51 -37.25 1.02
C LEU A 56 -15.10 -36.81 2.43
N LEU A 57 -15.11 -37.74 3.39
CA LEU A 57 -14.73 -37.48 4.78
C LEU A 57 -13.28 -36.98 4.92
N TYR A 58 -12.34 -37.43 4.09
CA TYR A 58 -10.96 -36.94 4.15
C TYR A 58 -10.85 -35.45 3.85
N GLY A 59 -11.60 -34.97 2.85
CA GLY A 59 -11.65 -33.54 2.57
C GLY A 59 -12.29 -32.75 3.70
N ILE A 60 -13.40 -33.22 4.25
CA ILE A 60 -14.08 -32.56 5.37
C ILE A 60 -13.16 -32.49 6.59
N VAL A 61 -12.53 -33.59 6.96
CA VAL A 61 -11.59 -33.64 8.10
C VAL A 61 -10.38 -32.75 7.87
N SER A 62 -9.83 -32.71 6.66
CA SER A 62 -8.70 -31.82 6.32
C SER A 62 -9.08 -30.34 6.45
N VAL A 63 -10.23 -29.94 5.93
CA VAL A 63 -10.74 -28.56 6.06
C VAL A 63 -10.97 -28.20 7.53
N LEU A 64 -11.57 -29.09 8.31
CA LEU A 64 -11.77 -28.87 9.75
C LEU A 64 -10.45 -28.79 10.53
N ALA A 65 -9.46 -29.60 10.15
CA ALA A 65 -8.12 -29.54 10.77
C ALA A 65 -7.44 -28.19 10.54
N ILE A 66 -7.49 -27.66 9.31
CA ILE A 66 -6.96 -26.32 9.02
C ILE A 66 -7.76 -25.23 9.76
N PHE A 67 -9.09 -25.37 9.85
CA PHE A 67 -9.91 -24.45 10.65
C PHE A 67 -9.49 -24.43 12.12
N VAL A 68 -9.30 -25.61 12.76
CA VAL A 68 -8.83 -25.68 14.15
C VAL A 68 -7.44 -25.07 14.32
N LEU A 69 -6.52 -25.30 13.36
CA LEU A 69 -5.20 -24.66 13.37
C LEU A 69 -5.32 -23.14 13.24
N HIS A 70 -6.19 -22.63 12.37
CA HIS A 70 -6.46 -21.20 12.24
C HIS A 70 -6.94 -20.59 13.57
N GLU A 71 -7.93 -21.20 14.19
CA GLU A 71 -8.45 -20.73 15.50
C GLU A 71 -7.37 -20.76 16.59
N ALA A 72 -6.53 -21.80 16.62
CA ALA A 72 -5.42 -21.90 17.55
C ALA A 72 -4.39 -20.77 17.32
N VAL A 73 -4.00 -20.51 16.05
CA VAL A 73 -3.09 -19.41 15.68
C VAL A 73 -3.69 -18.06 16.05
N THR A 74 -4.97 -17.83 15.77
CA THR A 74 -5.68 -16.60 16.10
C THR A 74 -5.74 -16.35 17.61
N LEU A 75 -6.01 -17.40 18.40
CA LEU A 75 -5.98 -17.30 19.86
C LEU A 75 -4.57 -17.01 20.40
N LEU A 76 -3.54 -17.59 19.80
CA LEU A 76 -2.14 -17.30 20.14
C LEU A 76 -1.77 -15.86 19.77
N ASP A 77 -2.20 -15.38 18.61
CA ASP A 77 -1.98 -13.99 18.14
C ASP A 77 -2.57 -12.97 19.13
N LEU A 78 -3.75 -13.27 19.70
CA LEU A 78 -4.38 -12.42 20.68
C LEU A 78 -3.66 -12.42 22.03
N LYS A 79 -3.08 -13.54 22.44
CA LYS A 79 -2.47 -13.70 23.78
C LYS A 79 -0.97 -13.38 23.80
N VAL A 80 -0.25 -13.58 22.69
CA VAL A 80 1.21 -13.52 22.64
C VAL A 80 1.68 -12.38 21.73
N LYS A 81 1.89 -11.18 22.32
CA LYS A 81 2.31 -9.96 21.59
C LYS A 81 3.49 -10.15 20.60
N PRO A 82 4.60 -10.87 20.94
CA PRO A 82 5.68 -11.07 19.97
C PRO A 82 5.24 -11.91 18.76
N LEU A 83 4.37 -12.88 18.93
CA LEU A 83 3.85 -13.71 17.85
C LEU A 83 3.02 -12.87 16.88
N LYS A 84 2.20 -11.95 17.39
CA LYS A 84 1.45 -11.00 16.59
C LYS A 84 2.34 -10.21 15.62
N SER A 85 3.50 -9.73 16.09
CA SER A 85 4.39 -8.94 15.24
C SER A 85 5.07 -9.78 14.13
N VAL A 86 5.18 -11.10 14.32
CA VAL A 86 5.75 -12.03 13.33
C VAL A 86 4.69 -12.45 12.30
N LEU A 87 3.49 -12.80 12.76
CA LEU A 87 2.42 -13.32 11.88
C LEU A 87 1.72 -12.19 11.11
N SER A 88 1.35 -11.14 11.82
CA SER A 88 0.54 -10.04 11.29
C SER A 88 1.37 -8.83 10.85
N GLY A 89 2.65 -8.75 11.24
CA GLY A 89 3.49 -7.57 10.99
C GLY A 89 3.16 -6.39 11.92
N LYS A 90 3.70 -5.22 11.56
CA LYS A 90 3.45 -3.95 12.27
C LYS A 90 3.18 -2.85 11.26
N PRO A 91 2.30 -1.88 11.57
CA PRO A 91 2.13 -0.69 10.75
C PRO A 91 3.47 0.04 10.58
N SER A 92 3.70 0.57 9.39
CA SER A 92 4.90 1.35 9.04
C SER A 92 4.52 2.78 8.70
N VAL A 93 4.98 3.75 9.49
CA VAL A 93 4.75 5.17 9.22
C VAL A 93 5.71 5.61 8.10
N VAL A 94 5.16 5.92 6.93
CA VAL A 94 5.92 6.29 5.71
C VAL A 94 5.94 7.79 5.44
N ILE A 95 4.98 8.55 6.00
CA ILE A 95 5.01 10.02 6.06
C ILE A 95 4.84 10.43 7.52
N ASN A 96 5.63 11.37 7.95
CA ASN A 96 5.55 12.03 9.25
C ASN A 96 5.71 13.55 9.09
N LYS A 97 5.71 14.31 10.19
CA LYS A 97 5.86 15.78 10.18
C LYS A 97 7.14 16.31 9.51
N ASN A 98 8.12 15.45 9.25
CA ASN A 98 9.33 15.81 8.52
C ASN A 98 9.23 15.52 7.02
N GLY A 99 8.18 14.84 6.58
CA GLY A 99 7.96 14.38 5.22
C GLY A 99 8.04 12.86 5.09
N ILE A 100 8.47 12.40 3.93
CA ILE A 100 8.60 10.98 3.59
C ILE A 100 9.77 10.36 4.35
N ASP A 101 9.52 9.21 4.96
CA ASP A 101 10.54 8.35 5.56
C ASP A 101 11.04 7.31 4.54
N ASP A 102 12.12 7.66 3.84
CA ASP A 102 12.74 6.80 2.81
C ASP A 102 13.20 5.44 3.37
N TYR A 103 13.61 5.39 4.64
CA TYR A 103 14.00 4.13 5.28
C TYR A 103 12.80 3.20 5.45
N GLN A 104 11.65 3.72 5.89
CA GLN A 104 10.44 2.94 6.06
C GLN A 104 9.87 2.49 4.71
N LEU A 105 9.90 3.33 3.66
CA LEU A 105 9.51 2.92 2.32
C LEU A 105 10.33 1.72 1.85
N LYS A 106 11.66 1.83 1.89
CA LYS A 106 12.57 0.77 1.45
C LYS A 106 12.41 -0.52 2.27
N LYS A 107 12.18 -0.39 3.58
CA LYS A 107 11.93 -1.54 4.45
C LYS A 107 10.67 -2.33 4.05
N ASN A 108 9.69 -1.65 3.47
CA ASN A 108 8.45 -2.26 2.97
C ASN A 108 8.53 -2.60 1.47
N ASN A 109 9.72 -2.52 0.84
CA ASN A 109 9.93 -2.71 -0.60
C ASN A 109 9.07 -1.78 -1.47
N LEU A 110 8.85 -0.55 -1.01
CA LEU A 110 8.10 0.49 -1.70
C LEU A 110 9.02 1.62 -2.12
N ASP A 111 8.66 2.30 -3.20
CA ASP A 111 9.29 3.52 -3.65
C ASP A 111 8.39 4.76 -3.47
N VAL A 112 8.89 5.93 -3.87
CA VAL A 112 8.14 7.18 -3.77
C VAL A 112 6.94 7.20 -4.73
N SER A 113 7.06 6.52 -5.88
CA SER A 113 5.97 6.42 -6.85
C SER A 113 4.81 5.60 -6.30
N ASP A 114 5.09 4.47 -5.63
CA ASP A 114 4.07 3.63 -4.95
C ASP A 114 3.34 4.42 -3.86
N LEU A 115 4.09 5.21 -3.08
CA LEU A 115 3.51 6.07 -2.06
C LEU A 115 2.57 7.13 -2.65
N ILE A 116 2.98 7.79 -3.72
CA ILE A 116 2.17 8.81 -4.38
C ILE A 116 0.92 8.19 -5.02
N GLU A 117 1.01 6.99 -5.57
CA GLU A 117 -0.14 6.26 -6.08
C GLU A 117 -1.13 5.93 -4.96
N SER A 118 -0.64 5.43 -3.82
CA SER A 118 -1.47 5.13 -2.65
C SER A 118 -2.15 6.39 -2.08
N LEU A 119 -1.44 7.52 -2.05
CA LEU A 119 -2.01 8.81 -1.65
C LEU A 119 -3.15 9.23 -2.58
N ARG A 120 -2.95 9.13 -3.90
CA ARG A 120 -3.99 9.48 -4.89
C ARG A 120 -5.19 8.55 -4.80
N ALA A 121 -4.98 7.27 -4.59
CA ALA A 121 -6.06 6.30 -4.36
C ALA A 121 -6.88 6.64 -3.11
N ALA A 122 -6.24 7.23 -2.09
CA ALA A 122 -6.90 7.72 -0.88
C ALA A 122 -7.51 9.14 -1.02
N GLY A 123 -7.42 9.76 -2.23
CA GLY A 123 -7.98 11.09 -2.51
C GLY A 123 -7.05 12.27 -2.20
N TYR A 124 -5.77 12.00 -1.91
CA TYR A 124 -4.78 13.03 -1.60
C TYR A 124 -3.77 13.18 -2.75
N PHE A 125 -3.72 14.34 -3.39
CA PHE A 125 -2.86 14.58 -4.54
C PHE A 125 -1.55 15.27 -4.18
N SER A 126 -1.49 16.00 -3.06
CA SER A 126 -0.31 16.77 -2.65
C SER A 126 0.34 16.15 -1.41
N LEU A 127 1.66 15.93 -1.44
CA LEU A 127 2.42 15.35 -0.33
C LEU A 127 2.41 16.22 0.93
N ASP A 128 2.38 17.54 0.76
CA ASP A 128 2.43 18.49 1.87
C ASP A 128 1.10 18.66 2.60
N CYS A 129 0.00 18.09 2.09
CA CYS A 129 -1.29 18.11 2.76
C CYS A 129 -1.45 17.02 3.83
N ILE A 130 -0.45 16.14 4.01
CA ILE A 130 -0.50 15.01 4.92
C ILE A 130 0.38 15.26 6.13
N ASP A 131 -0.15 14.99 7.33
CA ASP A 131 0.62 14.98 8.57
C ASP A 131 1.27 13.63 8.82
N TYR A 132 0.50 12.56 8.63
CA TYR A 132 0.97 11.18 8.77
C TYR A 132 0.36 10.28 7.70
N ALA A 133 1.15 9.37 7.17
CA ALA A 133 0.66 8.25 6.39
C ALA A 133 1.37 6.97 6.82
N LEU A 134 0.63 5.88 6.78
CA LEU A 134 1.15 4.59 7.20
C LEU A 134 0.58 3.47 6.31
N TYR A 135 1.37 2.44 6.13
CA TYR A 135 0.88 1.16 5.65
C TYR A 135 0.58 0.28 6.85
N GLU A 136 -0.66 -0.22 6.89
CA GLU A 136 -1.12 -1.15 7.92
C GLU A 136 -0.45 -2.51 7.74
N SER A 137 -0.58 -3.37 8.74
CA SER A 137 -0.01 -4.71 8.70
C SER A 137 -0.56 -5.61 7.59
N ASN A 138 -1.78 -5.34 7.13
CA ASN A 138 -2.42 -6.03 6.00
C ASN A 138 -2.10 -5.40 4.63
N GLY A 139 -1.25 -4.36 4.60
CA GLY A 139 -0.88 -3.64 3.39
C GLY A 139 -1.82 -2.51 2.97
N THR A 140 -2.92 -2.27 3.71
CA THR A 140 -3.79 -1.11 3.43
C THR A 140 -3.08 0.19 3.77
N PHE A 141 -3.38 1.24 2.99
CA PHE A 141 -2.82 2.57 3.18
C PHE A 141 -3.78 3.44 3.97
N SER A 142 -3.28 4.09 5.03
CA SER A 142 -4.02 5.03 5.87
C SER A 142 -3.29 6.36 5.90
N ALA A 143 -4.01 7.48 5.75
CA ALA A 143 -3.43 8.81 5.79
C ALA A 143 -4.23 9.74 6.70
N LEU A 144 -3.54 10.54 7.48
CA LEU A 144 -4.09 11.61 8.29
C LEU A 144 -3.73 12.95 7.63
N PRO A 145 -4.69 13.65 7.01
CA PRO A 145 -4.45 14.93 6.39
C PRO A 145 -4.30 16.05 7.43
N LYS A 146 -3.72 17.16 7.02
CA LYS A 146 -3.71 18.43 7.75
C LYS A 146 -5.09 19.04 7.79
N GLU A 147 -5.35 19.93 8.76
CA GLU A 147 -6.65 20.57 9.00
C GLU A 147 -7.19 21.27 7.75
N ASN A 148 -6.34 21.92 6.95
CA ASN A 148 -6.72 22.67 5.76
C ASN A 148 -6.28 21.98 4.45
N TYR A 149 -6.26 20.64 4.40
CA TYR A 149 -5.70 19.89 3.28
C TYR A 149 -6.37 20.16 1.93
N GLU A 150 -7.68 20.42 1.92
CA GLU A 150 -8.43 20.72 0.69
C GLU A 150 -7.92 21.99 -0.01
N GLN A 151 -7.62 23.04 0.77
CA GLN A 151 -7.06 24.29 0.25
C GLN A 151 -5.62 24.15 -0.22
N MET A 152 -4.92 23.11 0.20
CA MET A 152 -3.55 22.83 -0.19
C MET A 152 -3.46 22.06 -1.51
N GLN A 153 -4.56 21.51 -2.00
CA GLN A 153 -4.64 20.74 -3.25
C GLN A 153 -5.15 21.64 -4.39
N THR A 154 -4.31 22.52 -4.88
CA THR A 154 -4.68 23.54 -5.86
C THR A 154 -4.66 23.03 -7.30
N SER A 155 -3.75 22.10 -7.60
CA SER A 155 -3.54 21.52 -8.93
C SER A 155 -2.90 20.14 -8.81
N LEU A 156 -2.86 19.36 -9.89
CA LEU A 156 -2.22 18.04 -9.93
C LEU A 156 -0.68 18.17 -9.89
N PRO A 157 -0.01 17.74 -8.82
CA PRO A 157 1.45 17.75 -8.78
C PRO A 157 2.04 16.66 -9.68
N LEU A 158 3.02 17.04 -10.50
CA LEU A 158 3.83 16.13 -11.29
C LEU A 158 5.13 15.83 -10.55
N VAL A 159 5.53 14.56 -10.52
CA VAL A 159 6.82 14.13 -9.97
C VAL A 159 7.91 14.46 -10.99
N ILE A 160 8.74 15.45 -10.70
CA ILE A 160 9.83 15.89 -11.56
C ILE A 160 11.11 15.14 -11.27
N ILE A 161 11.39 14.90 -9.98
CA ILE A 161 12.53 14.09 -9.55
C ILE A 161 12.03 13.01 -8.60
N ASP A 162 12.43 11.77 -8.86
CA ASP A 162 12.22 10.62 -8.02
C ASP A 162 13.57 9.96 -7.72
N ASN A 163 13.90 9.87 -6.45
CA ASN A 163 15.13 9.27 -5.91
C ASN A 163 16.40 9.70 -6.66
N GLY A 164 16.50 11.00 -6.99
CA GLY A 164 17.62 11.61 -7.67
C GLY A 164 17.63 11.43 -9.19
N LYS A 165 16.56 10.96 -9.80
CA LYS A 165 16.40 10.83 -11.25
C LYS A 165 15.31 11.73 -11.76
N PHE A 166 15.55 12.44 -12.84
CA PHE A 166 14.53 13.23 -13.51
C PHE A 166 13.53 12.34 -14.26
N ASN A 167 12.26 12.65 -14.12
CA ASN A 167 11.19 12.00 -14.88
C ASN A 167 11.00 12.73 -16.23
N GLY A 168 11.59 12.19 -17.29
CA GLY A 168 11.55 12.82 -18.61
C GLY A 168 10.15 13.00 -19.17
N LYS A 169 9.20 12.09 -18.87
CA LYS A 169 7.81 12.21 -19.32
C LYS A 169 7.12 13.40 -18.65
N ASN A 170 7.27 13.54 -17.34
CA ASN A 170 6.68 14.64 -16.60
C ASN A 170 7.35 15.97 -16.94
N LEU A 171 8.67 16.00 -17.17
CA LEU A 171 9.36 17.18 -17.69
C LEU A 171 8.79 17.64 -19.04
N ALA A 172 8.52 16.70 -19.96
CA ALA A 172 7.92 17.03 -21.24
C ALA A 172 6.51 17.63 -21.09
N LEU A 173 5.71 17.12 -20.14
CA LEU A 173 4.37 17.65 -19.83
C LEU A 173 4.43 19.08 -19.29
N THR A 174 5.44 19.43 -18.48
CA THR A 174 5.58 20.79 -17.96
C THR A 174 5.98 21.79 -19.03
N GLY A 175 6.55 21.35 -20.16
CA GLY A 175 7.17 22.21 -21.16
C GLY A 175 8.40 22.96 -20.67
N LEU A 176 8.89 22.60 -19.46
CA LEU A 176 10.08 23.17 -18.84
C LEU A 176 11.24 22.19 -18.96
N GLY A 177 12.42 22.68 -19.29
CA GLY A 177 13.62 21.84 -19.39
C GLY A 177 14.17 21.43 -18.03
N GLN A 178 15.02 20.40 -18.03
CA GLN A 178 15.74 19.94 -16.83
C GLN A 178 16.55 21.09 -16.20
N GLU A 179 17.19 21.95 -17.00
CA GLU A 179 17.98 23.09 -16.55
C GLU A 179 17.19 24.07 -15.66
N TYR A 180 15.90 24.25 -15.95
CA TYR A 180 15.03 25.08 -15.13
C TYR A 180 14.93 24.55 -13.69
N PHE A 181 14.65 23.25 -13.54
CA PHE A 181 14.57 22.65 -12.22
C PHE A 181 15.93 22.52 -11.52
N GLU A 182 17.01 22.35 -12.27
CA GLU A 182 18.36 22.44 -11.68
C GLU A 182 18.69 23.83 -11.15
N THR A 183 18.20 24.88 -11.80
CA THR A 183 18.36 26.25 -11.31
C THR A 183 17.59 26.44 -10.00
N ILE A 184 16.32 26.00 -9.95
CA ILE A 184 15.52 26.01 -8.72
C ILE A 184 16.25 25.25 -7.59
N LEU A 185 16.79 24.07 -7.87
CA LEU A 185 17.53 23.30 -6.87
C LEU A 185 18.74 24.07 -6.32
N ARG A 186 19.51 24.75 -7.19
CA ARG A 186 20.65 25.57 -6.78
C ARG A 186 20.24 26.75 -5.90
N GLU A 187 19.16 27.44 -6.26
CA GLU A 187 18.58 28.53 -5.46
C GLU A 187 18.15 28.06 -4.07
N GLN A 188 17.69 26.81 -3.97
CA GLN A 188 17.34 26.17 -2.71
C GLN A 188 18.53 25.53 -1.98
N GLY A 189 19.77 25.73 -2.46
CA GLY A 189 20.99 25.22 -1.83
C GLY A 189 21.28 23.75 -2.11
N VAL A 190 20.50 23.08 -2.96
CA VAL A 190 20.72 21.68 -3.33
C VAL A 190 21.79 21.60 -4.42
N ARG A 191 22.96 21.06 -4.06
CA ARG A 191 24.12 21.00 -4.98
C ARG A 191 23.99 19.97 -6.10
N LYS A 192 23.29 18.86 -5.84
CA LYS A 192 23.16 17.74 -6.80
C LYS A 192 21.74 17.15 -6.74
N HIS A 193 21.10 17.02 -7.88
CA HIS A 193 19.78 16.40 -7.98
C HIS A 193 19.75 14.96 -7.45
N LYS A 194 20.89 14.24 -7.44
CA LYS A 194 21.02 12.88 -6.87
C LYS A 194 20.71 12.78 -5.37
N ASN A 195 20.82 13.91 -4.65
CA ASN A 195 20.50 13.98 -3.23
C ASN A 195 19.01 14.20 -2.98
N VAL A 196 18.24 14.55 -4.00
CA VAL A 196 16.79 14.75 -3.88
C VAL A 196 16.10 13.40 -3.76
N LEU A 197 15.27 13.23 -2.73
CA LEU A 197 14.38 12.11 -2.60
C LEU A 197 13.22 12.26 -3.57
N VAL A 198 12.51 13.39 -3.47
CA VAL A 198 11.41 13.73 -4.36
C VAL A 198 11.31 15.23 -4.59
N LEU A 199 11.00 15.62 -5.81
CA LEU A 199 10.57 16.95 -6.18
C LEU A 199 9.27 16.83 -6.97
N THR A 200 8.21 17.46 -6.47
CA THR A 200 6.96 17.60 -7.22
C THR A 200 6.71 19.07 -7.53
N ALA A 201 6.09 19.32 -8.68
CA ALA A 201 5.71 20.64 -9.13
C ALA A 201 4.25 20.61 -9.60
N ASP A 202 3.42 21.55 -9.17
CA ASP A 202 2.06 21.67 -9.63
C ASP A 202 1.89 22.80 -10.67
N GLY A 203 0.73 22.86 -11.34
CA GLY A 203 0.45 23.84 -12.38
C GLY A 203 0.40 25.31 -11.86
N GLU A 204 0.28 25.53 -10.55
CA GLU A 204 0.26 26.86 -9.93
C GLU A 204 1.61 27.30 -9.39
N GLY A 205 2.69 26.57 -9.68
CA GLY A 205 4.04 26.90 -9.26
C GLY A 205 4.40 26.45 -7.85
N LYS A 206 3.56 25.65 -7.20
CA LYS A 206 3.90 25.08 -5.89
C LYS A 206 4.87 23.92 -6.07
N ILE A 207 6.01 24.00 -5.40
CA ILE A 207 7.04 22.98 -5.37
C ILE A 207 7.07 22.32 -3.99
N TYR A 208 7.05 21.00 -3.97
CA TYR A 208 7.43 20.21 -2.80
C TYR A 208 8.81 19.63 -3.07
N LEU A 209 9.74 19.86 -2.18
CA LEU A 209 11.11 19.38 -2.29
C LEU A 209 11.52 18.70 -0.99
N GLN A 210 11.99 17.47 -1.11
CA GLN A 210 12.61 16.74 -0.01
C GLN A 210 13.92 16.12 -0.46
N GLU A 211 15.00 16.44 0.26
CA GLU A 211 16.28 15.76 0.12
C GLU A 211 16.30 14.48 0.96
N LYS A 212 17.17 13.53 0.60
CA LYS A 212 17.33 12.27 1.34
C LYS A 212 17.77 12.57 2.77
N LYS A 213 17.04 12.02 3.76
CA LYS A 213 17.27 12.19 5.21
C LYS A 213 17.03 13.61 5.75
N GLU A 214 16.52 14.52 4.94
CA GLU A 214 16.19 15.88 5.33
C GLU A 214 14.68 16.08 5.44
N LYS A 215 14.29 17.19 6.09
CA LYS A 215 12.89 17.61 6.12
C LYS A 215 12.48 18.15 4.76
N PHE A 216 11.20 17.93 4.43
CA PHE A 216 10.64 18.57 3.26
C PHE A 216 10.48 20.08 3.43
N ARG A 217 10.42 20.77 2.32
CA ARG A 217 10.07 22.18 2.22
C ARG A 217 9.15 22.42 1.04
N THR A 218 8.25 23.38 1.18
CA THR A 218 7.37 23.83 0.13
C THR A 218 7.60 25.30 -0.15
N PHE A 219 7.61 25.66 -1.41
CA PHE A 219 7.76 27.04 -1.87
C PHE A 219 7.04 27.23 -3.20
N ARG A 220 6.86 28.47 -3.63
CA ARG A 220 6.23 28.79 -4.92
C ARG A 220 7.26 29.42 -5.85
N VAL A 221 7.16 29.06 -7.12
CA VAL A 221 7.95 29.62 -8.23
C VAL A 221 7.01 30.18 -9.28
N GLN A 222 7.47 31.20 -10.02
CA GLN A 222 6.73 31.67 -11.20
C GLN A 222 7.28 30.96 -12.42
N TYR A 223 6.39 30.28 -13.15
CA TYR A 223 6.79 29.65 -14.40
C TYR A 223 6.95 30.67 -15.53
N PRO A 224 7.98 30.52 -16.41
CA PRO A 224 8.14 31.35 -17.56
C PRO A 224 6.98 31.09 -18.55
N GLY A 225 6.14 32.11 -18.76
CA GLY A 225 4.94 31.98 -19.60
C GLY A 225 3.80 31.28 -18.84
N ASN A 226 2.61 31.80 -18.99
CA ASN A 226 1.40 31.31 -18.32
C ASN A 226 1.00 29.94 -18.90
N LYS A 227 1.70 28.86 -18.55
CA LYS A 227 1.44 27.49 -19.01
C LYS A 227 1.20 26.57 -17.82
N PRO A 228 -0.04 26.49 -17.29
CA PRO A 228 -0.43 25.37 -16.46
C PRO A 228 -0.56 24.11 -17.35
N TRP A 229 0.03 22.98 -16.90
CA TRP A 229 -0.24 21.65 -17.45
C TRP A 229 -1.51 21.10 -16.86
#